data_d4369e3ef6d778671574c1163b10fd7b
#
_entry.id   d4369e3ef6d778671574c1163b10fd7b
#
_cell.length_a   1.000
_cell.length_b   1.000
_cell.length_c   1.000
_cell.angle_alpha   90.00
_cell.angle_beta   90.00
_cell.angle_gamma   90.00
#
_symmetry.space_group_name_H-M   'P 1'
#
loop_
_entity.id
_entity.type
_entity.pdbx_description
1 polymer ?
#
loop_
_entity_poly.entity_id
_entity_poly.type
_entity_poly.pdbx_seq_one_letter_code
_entity_poly.pdbx_strand_id
1 'polypeptide(L)'
;MKNKIKAVVLLSGGLDSTTALYWAKARGYAPVALAIRYGQRHVKELSAARAVARRAAAPLHEVALSLPWLGVSSLTNKALKLPDIPLAKIGRGGIPSTYVPGRNTMFLALAASLADAIGAGAIVIGANALDYSGYPDCRPAFLNAFSKVAKLGTRAGAEGGALKVLAPLLRLDKKGIVHLARRVGAPLELTWSCYAGGARPCGACDSCRLRAKGFREAGAEDPAL
;
A
#
# COMPACT_ATOMS: atom_id res chain seq x y z
N MET A 1 -15.16 -24.90 12.99
CA MET A 1 -14.71 -23.92 11.98
C MET A 1 -13.22 -23.70 12.16
N LYS A 2 -12.37 -23.94 11.14
CA LYS A 2 -10.93 -23.68 11.24
C LYS A 2 -10.72 -22.18 11.45
N ASN A 3 -10.04 -21.79 12.54
CA ASN A 3 -9.66 -20.39 12.77
C ASN A 3 -8.83 -19.89 11.59
N LYS A 4 -9.31 -18.84 10.91
CA LYS A 4 -8.57 -18.21 9.81
C LYS A 4 -7.29 -17.57 10.36
N ILE A 5 -6.19 -17.71 9.63
CA ILE A 5 -4.92 -17.05 9.98
C ILE A 5 -5.13 -15.54 9.82
N LYS A 6 -4.83 -14.77 10.87
CA LYS A 6 -4.84 -13.30 10.79
C LYS A 6 -3.69 -12.80 9.90
N ALA A 7 -3.96 -11.73 9.13
CA ALA A 7 -2.94 -11.03 8.35
C ALA A 7 -3.06 -9.51 8.57
N VAL A 8 -1.97 -8.86 8.97
CA VAL A 8 -1.91 -7.40 9.03
C VAL A 8 -1.72 -6.88 7.61
N VAL A 9 -2.62 -6.01 7.15
CA VAL A 9 -2.57 -5.43 5.81
C VAL A 9 -2.29 -3.94 5.90
N LEU A 10 -1.18 -3.48 5.30
CA LEU A 10 -0.89 -2.06 5.16
C LEU A 10 -1.90 -1.43 4.20
N LEU A 11 -2.80 -0.61 4.73
CA LEU A 11 -3.94 -0.04 4.00
C LEU A 11 -3.85 1.48 3.93
N SER A 12 -3.52 2.03 2.75
CA SER A 12 -3.56 3.47 2.50
C SER A 12 -4.92 3.96 1.98
N GLY A 13 -5.78 3.07 1.52
CA GLY A 13 -7.04 3.41 0.84
C GLY A 13 -6.89 3.68 -0.66
N GLY A 14 -5.69 3.51 -1.22
CA GLY A 14 -5.43 3.53 -2.66
C GLY A 14 -5.80 2.23 -3.35
N LEU A 15 -5.82 2.25 -4.69
CA LEU A 15 -6.11 1.09 -5.54
C LEU A 15 -5.33 -0.16 -5.12
N ASP A 16 -4.02 -0.03 -4.96
CA ASP A 16 -3.12 -1.16 -4.73
C ASP A 16 -3.32 -1.79 -3.34
N SER A 17 -3.33 -0.98 -2.29
CA SER A 17 -3.51 -1.46 -0.92
C SER A 17 -4.90 -2.06 -0.68
N THR A 18 -5.93 -1.50 -1.32
CA THR A 18 -7.29 -2.05 -1.31
C THR A 18 -7.33 -3.40 -2.01
N THR A 19 -6.69 -3.51 -3.18
CA THR A 19 -6.58 -4.78 -3.91
C THR A 19 -5.87 -5.85 -3.07
N ALA A 20 -4.78 -5.48 -2.39
CA ALA A 20 -4.03 -6.37 -1.51
C ALA A 20 -4.86 -6.86 -0.31
N LEU A 21 -5.69 -5.98 0.28
CA LEU A 21 -6.62 -6.35 1.36
C LEU A 21 -7.64 -7.41 0.89
N TYR A 22 -8.27 -7.17 -0.25
CA TYR A 22 -9.28 -8.08 -0.79
C TYR A 22 -8.66 -9.38 -1.32
N TRP A 23 -7.42 -9.32 -1.84
CA TRP A 23 -6.65 -10.51 -2.14
C TRP A 23 -6.42 -11.37 -0.88
N ALA A 24 -6.05 -10.77 0.24
CA ALA A 24 -5.86 -11.49 1.49
C ALA A 24 -7.15 -12.19 1.94
N LYS A 25 -8.31 -11.50 1.86
CA LYS A 25 -9.63 -12.11 2.13
C LYS A 25 -9.91 -13.30 1.22
N ALA A 26 -9.69 -13.14 -0.09
CA ALA A 26 -9.92 -14.18 -1.08
C ALA A 26 -9.01 -15.40 -0.88
N ARG A 27 -7.83 -15.21 -0.26
CA ARG A 27 -6.89 -16.28 0.12
C ARG A 27 -7.22 -16.92 1.48
N GLY A 28 -8.32 -16.53 2.10
CA GLY A 28 -8.79 -17.14 3.34
C GLY A 28 -8.16 -16.56 4.62
N TYR A 29 -7.39 -15.46 4.53
CA TYR A 29 -6.93 -14.75 5.71
C TYR A 29 -8.07 -14.01 6.40
N ALA A 30 -7.92 -13.76 7.71
CA ALA A 30 -8.67 -12.77 8.47
C ALA A 30 -7.86 -11.45 8.48
N PRO A 31 -8.14 -10.48 7.59
CA PRO A 31 -7.34 -9.28 7.50
C PRO A 31 -7.62 -8.35 8.68
N VAL A 32 -6.54 -7.76 9.20
CA VAL A 32 -6.53 -6.63 10.13
C VAL A 32 -5.80 -5.49 9.43
N ALA A 33 -6.50 -4.40 9.17
CA ALA A 33 -5.95 -3.27 8.44
C ALA A 33 -5.10 -2.37 9.35
N LEU A 34 -3.97 -1.89 8.84
CA LEU A 34 -3.11 -0.90 9.47
C LEU A 34 -2.97 0.30 8.54
N ALA A 35 -3.54 1.44 8.92
CA ALA A 35 -3.38 2.71 8.22
C ALA A 35 -2.43 3.62 8.99
N ILE A 36 -1.51 4.27 8.27
CA ILE A 36 -0.46 5.09 8.89
C ILE A 36 -0.53 6.51 8.32
N ARG A 37 -0.69 7.48 9.22
CA ARG A 37 -0.55 8.90 8.93
C ARG A 37 0.88 9.32 9.25
N TYR A 38 1.63 9.78 8.26
CA TYR A 38 3.05 10.11 8.38
C TYR A 38 3.40 11.51 7.86
N GLY A 39 2.41 12.41 7.84
CA GLY A 39 2.58 13.77 7.32
C GLY A 39 2.32 13.90 5.82
N GLN A 40 1.65 12.93 5.19
CA GLN A 40 1.23 13.04 3.79
C GLN A 40 0.35 14.27 3.55
N ARG A 41 0.43 14.83 2.35
CA ARG A 41 -0.17 16.13 1.96
C ARG A 41 -1.66 16.26 2.25
N HIS A 42 -2.40 15.15 2.26
CA HIS A 42 -3.86 15.14 2.45
C HIS A 42 -4.32 13.90 3.21
N VAL A 43 -5.49 14.03 3.81
CA VAL A 43 -6.10 12.98 4.65
C VAL A 43 -7.12 12.11 3.91
N LYS A 44 -7.39 12.38 2.63
CA LYS A 44 -8.40 11.63 1.86
C LYS A 44 -8.10 10.14 1.76
N GLU A 45 -6.83 9.77 1.66
CA GLU A 45 -6.42 8.37 1.70
C GLU A 45 -6.88 7.69 3.00
N LEU A 46 -6.78 8.35 4.15
CA LEU A 46 -7.23 7.77 5.42
C LEU A 46 -8.76 7.60 5.45
N SER A 47 -9.51 8.55 4.90
CA SER A 47 -10.96 8.41 4.77
C SER A 47 -11.34 7.24 3.86
N ALA A 48 -10.63 7.06 2.75
CA ALA A 48 -10.77 5.92 1.86
C ALA A 48 -10.40 4.61 2.57
N ALA A 49 -9.28 4.57 3.31
CA ALA A 49 -8.87 3.40 4.09
C ALA A 49 -9.95 2.98 5.10
N ARG A 50 -10.55 3.94 5.82
CA ARG A 50 -11.67 3.68 6.74
C ARG A 50 -12.89 3.09 6.03
N ALA A 51 -13.26 3.65 4.86
CA ALA A 51 -14.40 3.17 4.08
C ALA A 51 -14.15 1.75 3.55
N VAL A 52 -12.96 1.49 3.02
CA VAL A 52 -12.52 0.17 2.53
C VAL A 52 -12.49 -0.86 3.67
N ALA A 53 -11.90 -0.53 4.80
CA ALA A 53 -11.83 -1.43 5.96
C ALA A 53 -13.23 -1.81 6.46
N ARG A 54 -14.15 -0.83 6.57
CA ARG A 54 -15.57 -1.08 6.93
C ARG A 54 -16.25 -1.99 5.92
N ARG A 55 -16.11 -1.73 4.63
CA ARG A 55 -16.69 -2.57 3.57
C ARG A 55 -16.12 -3.98 3.59
N ALA A 56 -14.86 -4.12 3.95
CA ALA A 56 -14.21 -5.42 4.09
C ALA A 56 -14.58 -6.17 5.37
N ALA A 57 -15.25 -5.52 6.34
CA ALA A 57 -15.43 -5.98 7.71
C ALA A 57 -14.07 -6.33 8.38
N ALA A 58 -13.02 -5.56 8.09
CA ALA A 58 -11.68 -5.72 8.63
C ALA A 58 -11.47 -4.72 9.79
N PRO A 59 -11.08 -5.16 11.00
CA PRO A 59 -10.64 -4.25 12.05
C PRO A 59 -9.55 -3.33 11.52
N LEU A 60 -9.62 -2.04 11.88
CA LEU A 60 -8.67 -1.03 11.44
C LEU A 60 -7.92 -0.44 12.64
N HIS A 61 -6.60 -0.50 12.59
CA HIS A 61 -5.71 0.25 13.47
C HIS A 61 -5.14 1.44 12.71
N GLU A 62 -5.12 2.61 13.36
CA GLU A 62 -4.56 3.84 12.81
C GLU A 62 -3.38 4.29 13.67
N VAL A 63 -2.26 4.59 13.04
CA VAL A 63 -1.06 5.11 13.68
C VAL A 63 -0.70 6.46 13.08
N ALA A 64 -0.32 7.42 13.92
CA ALA A 64 0.22 8.70 13.49
C ALA A 64 1.72 8.76 13.80
N LEU A 65 2.52 9.06 12.78
CA LEU A 65 3.95 9.30 12.90
C LEU A 65 4.24 10.78 12.62
N SER A 66 5.04 11.41 13.46
CA SER A 66 5.58 12.75 13.25
C SER A 66 7.08 12.66 13.19
N LEU A 67 7.66 12.77 11.99
CA LEU A 67 9.06 12.55 11.72
C LEU A 67 9.61 13.75 10.94
N PRO A 68 10.34 14.67 11.59
CA PRO A 68 10.78 15.95 10.98
C PRO A 68 11.60 15.76 9.69
N TRP A 69 12.41 14.71 9.60
CA TRP A 69 13.26 14.43 8.43
C TRP A 69 12.51 13.93 7.19
N LEU A 70 11.22 13.63 7.26
CA LEU A 70 10.43 13.23 6.08
C LEU A 70 10.06 14.40 5.17
N GLY A 71 10.33 15.65 5.57
CA GLY A 71 10.07 16.86 4.77
C GLY A 71 10.89 16.98 3.48
N VAL A 72 11.74 16.03 3.16
CA VAL A 72 12.52 15.98 1.92
C VAL A 72 11.73 15.45 0.72
N SER A 73 10.57 14.85 0.93
CA SER A 73 9.72 14.29 -0.14
C SER A 73 8.61 15.24 -0.56
N SER A 74 8.31 15.27 -1.86
CA SER A 74 7.16 16.01 -2.39
C SER A 74 5.80 15.46 -1.92
N LEU A 75 5.74 14.27 -1.33
CA LEU A 75 4.53 13.72 -0.72
C LEU A 75 4.29 14.21 0.71
N THR A 76 5.30 14.68 1.40
CA THR A 76 5.25 15.12 2.82
C THR A 76 5.51 16.60 3.00
N ASN A 77 6.15 17.25 2.03
CA ASN A 77 6.43 18.68 2.03
C ASN A 77 5.58 19.43 1.00
N LYS A 78 4.64 20.25 1.45
CA LYS A 78 3.74 21.02 0.57
C LYS A 78 4.46 22.11 -0.23
N ALA A 79 5.64 22.58 0.22
CA ALA A 79 6.45 23.56 -0.51
C ALA A 79 7.09 22.96 -1.78
N LEU A 80 7.31 21.64 -1.82
CA LEU A 80 7.84 20.96 -2.98
C LEU A 80 6.73 20.70 -4.01
N LYS A 81 6.99 20.97 -5.28
CA LYS A 81 6.04 20.63 -6.36
C LYS A 81 5.94 19.11 -6.54
N LEU A 82 4.72 18.62 -6.77
CA LEU A 82 4.53 17.25 -7.23
C LEU A 82 5.10 17.12 -8.65
N PRO A 83 5.74 15.97 -8.97
CA PRO A 83 6.25 15.77 -10.33
C PRO A 83 5.09 15.77 -11.34
N ASP A 84 5.33 16.44 -12.45
CA ASP A 84 4.46 16.45 -13.63
C ASP A 84 5.31 15.98 -14.81
N ILE A 85 5.50 14.67 -14.90
CA ILE A 85 6.34 14.04 -15.92
C ILE A 85 5.48 13.24 -16.90
N PRO A 86 5.89 13.13 -18.17
CA PRO A 86 5.19 12.30 -19.14
C PRO A 86 5.06 10.85 -18.67
N LEU A 87 3.89 10.26 -18.93
CA LEU A 87 3.55 8.89 -18.48
C LEU A 87 4.63 7.85 -18.88
N ALA A 88 5.23 8.00 -20.07
CA ALA A 88 6.30 7.11 -20.54
C ALA A 88 7.60 7.20 -19.74
N LYS A 89 7.79 8.26 -18.95
CA LYS A 89 8.99 8.46 -18.11
C LYS A 89 8.79 8.05 -16.66
N ILE A 90 7.54 7.80 -16.23
CA ILE A 90 7.24 7.38 -14.86
C ILE A 90 7.88 6.02 -14.60
N GLY A 91 8.64 5.91 -13.48
CA GLY A 91 9.39 4.70 -13.14
C GLY A 91 10.69 4.49 -13.93
N ARG A 92 11.06 5.44 -14.81
CA ARG A 92 12.33 5.45 -15.51
C ARG A 92 13.21 6.57 -14.97
N GLY A 93 14.41 6.24 -14.54
CA GLY A 93 15.33 7.19 -13.90
C GLY A 93 15.60 6.85 -12.44
N GLY A 94 16.31 7.70 -11.74
CA GLY A 94 16.68 7.51 -10.35
C GLY A 94 15.50 7.53 -9.36
N ILE A 95 15.80 7.73 -8.09
CA ILE A 95 14.80 7.83 -7.02
C ILE A 95 13.94 9.10 -7.25
N PRO A 96 12.61 8.99 -7.38
CA PRO A 96 11.74 10.14 -7.66
C PRO A 96 11.59 11.05 -6.43
N SER A 97 11.22 12.33 -6.64
CA SER A 97 10.97 13.29 -5.55
C SER A 97 9.81 12.89 -4.62
N THR A 98 8.98 11.95 -5.06
CA THR A 98 7.89 11.35 -4.26
C THR A 98 8.38 10.25 -3.32
N TYR A 99 9.64 9.86 -3.38
CA TYR A 99 10.21 8.90 -2.44
C TYR A 99 10.23 9.49 -1.03
N VAL A 100 9.64 8.79 -0.09
CA VAL A 100 9.70 9.10 1.35
C VAL A 100 10.74 8.16 1.97
N PRO A 101 11.86 8.68 2.50
CA PRO A 101 12.96 7.86 2.97
C PRO A 101 12.54 6.77 3.96
N GLY A 102 12.82 5.51 3.61
CA GLY A 102 12.55 4.35 4.46
C GLY A 102 11.09 4.14 4.85
N ARG A 103 10.12 4.72 4.12
CA ARG A 103 8.71 4.66 4.48
C ARG A 103 8.22 3.21 4.67
N ASN A 104 8.49 2.35 3.71
CA ASN A 104 8.02 0.96 3.81
C ASN A 104 8.80 0.18 4.87
N THR A 105 10.06 0.54 5.16
CA THR A 105 10.80 -0.03 6.31
C THR A 105 10.08 0.25 7.62
N MET A 106 9.69 1.51 7.86
CA MET A 106 8.93 1.90 9.06
C MET A 106 7.55 1.23 9.10
N PHE A 107 6.85 1.21 7.97
CA PHE A 107 5.50 0.63 7.91
C PHE A 107 5.50 -0.87 8.14
N LEU A 108 6.46 -1.58 7.59
CA LEU A 108 6.62 -3.01 7.80
C LEU A 108 7.03 -3.31 9.25
N ALA A 109 7.86 -2.47 9.89
CA ALA A 109 8.21 -2.62 11.30
C ALA A 109 6.99 -2.46 12.22
N LEU A 110 6.15 -1.44 11.98
CA LEU A 110 4.89 -1.27 12.70
C LEU A 110 3.92 -2.44 12.46
N ALA A 111 3.85 -2.91 11.21
CA ALA A 111 3.01 -4.06 10.87
C ALA A 111 3.53 -5.35 11.53
N ALA A 112 4.84 -5.53 11.67
CA ALA A 112 5.43 -6.67 12.37
C ALA A 112 5.12 -6.62 13.88
N SER A 113 5.23 -5.44 14.49
CA SER A 113 4.86 -5.23 15.90
C SER A 113 3.38 -5.54 16.15
N LEU A 114 2.49 -5.01 15.29
CA LEU A 114 1.05 -5.31 15.40
C LEU A 114 0.78 -6.80 15.17
N ALA A 115 1.42 -7.40 14.17
CA ALA A 115 1.24 -8.82 13.86
C ALA A 115 1.64 -9.71 15.03
N ASP A 116 2.76 -9.41 15.69
CA ASP A 116 3.24 -10.14 16.87
C ASP A 116 2.28 -9.98 18.06
N ALA A 117 1.76 -8.75 18.28
CA ALA A 117 0.84 -8.46 19.37
C ALA A 117 -0.50 -9.21 19.23
N ILE A 118 -1.03 -9.37 18.00
CA ILE A 118 -2.32 -10.02 17.76
C ILE A 118 -2.23 -11.47 17.33
N GLY A 119 -1.02 -12.04 17.26
CA GLY A 119 -0.79 -13.40 16.80
C GLY A 119 -1.13 -13.59 15.30
N ALA A 120 -0.80 -12.62 14.44
CA ALA A 120 -1.00 -12.76 12.99
C ALA A 120 0.17 -13.54 12.36
N GLY A 121 -0.15 -14.39 11.38
CA GLY A 121 0.84 -15.18 10.64
C GLY A 121 1.37 -14.52 9.36
N ALA A 122 0.83 -13.35 8.99
CA ALA A 122 1.27 -12.66 7.78
C ALA A 122 1.14 -11.13 7.88
N ILE A 123 2.00 -10.44 7.13
CA ILE A 123 1.91 -9.03 6.77
C ILE A 123 1.68 -8.95 5.27
N VAL A 124 0.77 -8.09 4.81
CA VAL A 124 0.49 -7.89 3.40
C VAL A 124 0.75 -6.44 3.01
N ILE A 125 1.54 -6.23 1.96
CA ILE A 125 1.87 -4.92 1.40
C ILE A 125 1.48 -4.85 -0.08
N GLY A 126 0.95 -3.71 -0.50
CA GLY A 126 0.51 -3.44 -1.88
C GLY A 126 1.62 -2.93 -2.81
N ALA A 127 2.90 -3.29 -2.58
CA ALA A 127 3.99 -2.96 -3.51
C ALA A 127 3.79 -3.66 -4.86
N ASN A 128 4.06 -2.94 -5.96
CA ASN A 128 3.85 -3.41 -7.33
C ASN A 128 5.09 -3.22 -8.23
N ALA A 129 5.02 -3.70 -9.48
CA ALA A 129 6.13 -3.71 -10.42
C ALA A 129 6.70 -2.31 -10.77
N LEU A 130 5.85 -1.27 -10.77
CA LEU A 130 6.30 0.10 -11.03
C LEU A 130 6.99 0.70 -9.81
N ASP A 131 6.51 0.38 -8.60
CA ASP A 131 7.08 0.90 -7.37
C ASP A 131 8.52 0.43 -7.18
N TYR A 132 8.83 -0.84 -7.44
CA TYR A 132 10.19 -1.34 -7.22
C TYR A 132 11.22 -0.79 -8.21
N SER A 133 10.81 -0.23 -9.33
CA SER A 133 11.71 0.44 -10.27
C SER A 133 12.22 1.78 -9.74
N GLY A 134 11.42 2.47 -8.89
CA GLY A 134 11.75 3.80 -8.32
C GLY A 134 12.03 3.83 -6.82
N TYR A 135 11.48 2.88 -6.05
CA TYR A 135 11.57 2.88 -4.59
C TYR A 135 12.41 1.70 -4.07
N PRO A 136 13.56 1.94 -3.42
CA PRO A 136 14.43 0.88 -2.91
C PRO A 136 13.71 -0.10 -1.97
N ASP A 137 12.80 0.43 -1.14
CA ASP A 137 12.04 -0.29 -0.12
C ASP A 137 10.74 -0.95 -0.65
N CYS A 138 10.60 -1.05 -1.98
CA CYS A 138 9.58 -1.86 -2.66
C CYS A 138 10.17 -3.08 -3.38
N ARG A 139 11.50 -3.19 -3.46
CA ARG A 139 12.19 -4.21 -4.26
C ARG A 139 12.02 -5.62 -3.65
N PRO A 140 11.97 -6.69 -4.48
CA PRO A 140 11.89 -8.06 -3.99
C PRO A 140 12.98 -8.41 -2.97
N ALA A 141 14.22 -7.98 -3.22
CA ALA A 141 15.35 -8.22 -2.32
C ALA A 141 15.13 -7.59 -0.94
N PHE A 142 14.60 -6.35 -0.88
CA PHE A 142 14.26 -5.69 0.38
C PHE A 142 13.16 -6.44 1.14
N LEU A 143 12.07 -6.83 0.47
CA LEU A 143 10.95 -7.55 1.11
C LEU A 143 11.40 -8.92 1.63
N ASN A 144 12.27 -9.62 0.91
CA ASN A 144 12.87 -10.88 1.35
C ASN A 144 13.78 -10.68 2.57
N ALA A 145 14.60 -9.62 2.58
CA ALA A 145 15.43 -9.28 3.73
C ALA A 145 14.56 -8.91 4.94
N PHE A 146 13.50 -8.12 4.75
CA PHE A 146 12.58 -7.77 5.83
C PHE A 146 11.85 -9.00 6.40
N SER A 147 11.52 -9.97 5.58
CA SER A 147 10.94 -11.24 6.07
C SER A 147 11.89 -11.97 7.04
N LYS A 148 13.21 -11.88 6.79
CA LYS A 148 14.21 -12.42 7.74
C LYS A 148 14.26 -11.59 9.02
N VAL A 149 14.21 -10.26 8.92
CA VAL A 149 14.14 -9.37 10.09
C VAL A 149 12.91 -9.69 10.94
N ALA A 150 11.73 -9.81 10.33
CA ALA A 150 10.50 -10.16 11.02
C ALA A 150 10.60 -11.53 11.72
N LYS A 151 11.22 -12.53 11.07
CA LYS A 151 11.46 -13.85 11.67
C LYS A 151 12.40 -13.81 12.88
N LEU A 152 13.43 -12.97 12.84
CA LEU A 152 14.42 -12.88 13.93
C LEU A 152 13.94 -11.95 15.06
N GLY A 153 13.17 -10.92 14.76
CA GLY A 153 12.83 -9.85 15.67
C GLY A 153 11.41 -9.91 16.26
N THR A 154 10.67 -11.00 16.07
CA THR A 154 9.34 -11.20 16.67
C THR A 154 9.29 -12.44 17.53
N ARG A 155 8.39 -12.44 18.53
CA ARG A 155 8.17 -13.62 19.39
C ARG A 155 7.76 -14.82 18.54
N ALA A 156 6.82 -14.65 17.61
CA ALA A 156 6.37 -15.72 16.72
C ALA A 156 7.53 -16.34 15.94
N GLY A 157 8.48 -15.55 15.48
CA GLY A 157 9.67 -16.04 14.79
C GLY A 157 10.65 -16.75 15.71
N ALA A 158 10.88 -16.24 16.92
CA ALA A 158 11.76 -16.84 17.94
C ALA A 158 11.23 -18.20 18.44
N GLU A 159 9.91 -18.36 18.50
CA GLU A 159 9.22 -19.61 18.87
C GLU A 159 9.11 -20.61 17.70
N GLY A 160 9.84 -20.41 16.60
CA GLY A 160 9.86 -21.32 15.45
C GLY A 160 8.71 -21.12 14.45
N GLY A 161 7.84 -20.16 14.69
CA GLY A 161 6.80 -19.74 13.75
C GLY A 161 7.35 -18.94 12.56
N ALA A 162 6.49 -18.56 11.64
CA ALA A 162 6.86 -17.72 10.51
C ALA A 162 5.86 -16.56 10.33
N LEU A 163 6.33 -15.35 10.58
CA LEU A 163 5.61 -14.16 10.13
C LEU A 163 5.98 -13.89 8.64
N LYS A 164 5.05 -14.17 7.73
CA LYS A 164 5.27 -14.03 6.28
C LYS A 164 5.03 -12.60 5.82
N VAL A 165 5.94 -12.03 5.02
CA VAL A 165 5.69 -10.78 4.30
C VAL A 165 5.23 -11.12 2.88
N LEU A 166 4.01 -10.72 2.55
CA LEU A 166 3.34 -11.04 1.29
C LEU A 166 3.14 -9.77 0.46
N ALA A 167 3.60 -9.78 -0.78
CA ALA A 167 3.43 -8.68 -1.74
C ALA A 167 2.74 -9.21 -3.00
N PRO A 168 1.40 -9.38 -2.98
CA PRO A 168 0.67 -10.06 -4.05
C PRO A 168 0.70 -9.32 -5.39
N LEU A 169 1.01 -8.04 -5.39
CA LEU A 169 1.01 -7.18 -6.57
C LEU A 169 2.40 -6.99 -7.18
N LEU A 170 3.44 -7.56 -6.57
CA LEU A 170 4.85 -7.26 -6.86
C LEU A 170 5.24 -7.44 -8.33
N ARG A 171 4.58 -8.34 -9.05
CA ARG A 171 4.83 -8.62 -10.46
C ARG A 171 3.75 -8.07 -11.40
N LEU A 172 2.79 -7.30 -10.86
CA LEU A 172 1.68 -6.75 -11.63
C LEU A 172 1.94 -5.29 -11.99
N ASP A 173 1.61 -4.93 -13.21
CA ASP A 173 1.40 -3.56 -13.64
C ASP A 173 0.00 -3.06 -13.22
N LYS A 174 -0.33 -1.80 -13.51
CA LYS A 174 -1.64 -1.24 -13.13
C LYS A 174 -2.82 -1.94 -13.81
N LYS A 175 -2.67 -2.43 -15.04
CA LYS A 175 -3.67 -3.27 -15.71
C LYS A 175 -3.93 -4.55 -14.93
N GLY A 176 -2.87 -5.27 -14.59
CA GLY A 176 -2.96 -6.51 -13.81
C GLY A 176 -3.59 -6.30 -12.43
N ILE A 177 -3.29 -5.16 -11.79
CA ILE A 177 -3.89 -4.78 -10.50
C ILE A 177 -5.38 -4.53 -10.64
N VAL A 178 -5.84 -3.81 -11.67
CA VAL A 178 -7.28 -3.59 -11.93
C VAL A 178 -8.00 -4.91 -12.19
N HIS A 179 -7.43 -5.80 -13.00
CA HIS A 179 -8.02 -7.12 -13.22
C HIS A 179 -8.12 -7.94 -11.93
N LEU A 180 -7.05 -7.93 -11.11
CA LEU A 180 -7.07 -8.63 -9.82
C LEU A 180 -8.11 -8.02 -8.88
N ALA A 181 -8.17 -6.69 -8.77
CA ALA A 181 -9.13 -5.98 -7.94
C ALA A 181 -10.58 -6.37 -8.26
N ARG A 182 -10.94 -6.38 -9.54
CA ARG A 182 -12.26 -6.83 -10.02
C ARG A 182 -12.53 -8.29 -9.67
N ARG A 183 -11.56 -9.17 -9.89
CA ARG A 183 -11.67 -10.61 -9.59
C ARG A 183 -11.92 -10.87 -8.12
N VAL A 184 -11.30 -10.12 -7.22
CA VAL A 184 -11.45 -10.30 -5.76
C VAL A 184 -12.57 -9.45 -5.16
N GLY A 185 -13.32 -8.70 -5.96
CA GLY A 185 -14.44 -7.87 -5.54
C GLY A 185 -14.01 -6.67 -4.69
N ALA A 186 -12.85 -6.07 -4.99
CA ALA A 186 -12.38 -4.88 -4.29
C ALA A 186 -13.27 -3.66 -4.63
N PRO A 187 -13.69 -2.84 -3.64
CA PRO A 187 -14.57 -1.68 -3.85
C PRO A 187 -13.76 -0.51 -4.41
N LEU A 188 -13.56 -0.51 -5.74
CA LEU A 188 -12.71 0.47 -6.43
C LEU A 188 -13.26 1.89 -6.36
N GLU A 189 -14.58 2.03 -6.21
CA GLU A 189 -15.29 3.29 -6.01
C GLU A 189 -14.94 3.99 -4.69
N LEU A 190 -14.46 3.24 -3.70
CA LEU A 190 -14.05 3.79 -2.39
C LEU A 190 -12.58 4.20 -2.35
N THR A 191 -11.81 3.94 -3.42
CA THR A 191 -10.37 4.13 -3.40
C THR A 191 -9.95 5.54 -3.80
N TRP A 192 -8.89 6.06 -3.16
CA TRP A 192 -8.31 7.35 -3.48
C TRP A 192 -6.82 7.21 -3.83
N SER A 193 -6.40 7.73 -4.98
CA SER A 193 -5.00 7.63 -5.44
C SER A 193 -4.32 8.99 -5.65
N CYS A 194 -5.08 10.08 -5.77
CA CYS A 194 -4.53 11.39 -6.11
C CYS A 194 -3.67 11.99 -5.00
N TYR A 195 -2.44 12.40 -5.34
CA TYR A 195 -1.51 13.04 -4.41
C TYR A 195 -1.86 14.49 -4.06
N ALA A 196 -2.64 15.19 -4.88
CA ALA A 196 -2.96 16.59 -4.66
C ALA A 196 -4.01 16.83 -3.55
N GLY A 197 -4.85 15.83 -3.25
CA GLY A 197 -5.82 15.91 -2.15
C GLY A 197 -7.00 16.87 -2.38
N GLY A 198 -7.25 17.33 -3.60
CA GLY A 198 -8.38 18.20 -3.96
C GLY A 198 -9.75 17.54 -3.81
N ALA A 199 -10.86 18.24 -4.12
CA ALA A 199 -12.21 17.68 -4.05
C ALA A 199 -12.38 16.48 -4.97
N ARG A 200 -11.78 16.55 -6.17
CA ARG A 200 -11.70 15.49 -7.19
C ARG A 200 -10.25 15.13 -7.47
N PRO A 201 -9.96 13.96 -8.05
CA PRO A 201 -8.64 13.61 -8.55
C PRO A 201 -8.13 14.65 -9.55
N CYS A 202 -6.86 15.06 -9.45
CA CYS A 202 -6.30 16.14 -10.28
C CYS A 202 -6.05 15.71 -11.74
N GLY A 203 -6.04 14.44 -12.07
CA GLY A 203 -5.73 13.90 -13.39
C GLY A 203 -4.25 14.03 -13.83
N ALA A 204 -3.47 14.88 -13.19
CA ALA A 204 -2.13 15.28 -13.63
C ALA A 204 -0.98 14.60 -12.89
N CYS A 205 -1.12 14.28 -11.59
CA CYS A 205 -0.04 13.63 -10.85
C CYS A 205 0.19 12.19 -11.33
N ASP A 206 1.40 11.66 -11.08
CA ASP A 206 1.81 10.33 -11.50
C ASP A 206 0.81 9.25 -11.12
N SER A 207 0.29 9.30 -9.89
CA SER A 207 -0.68 8.31 -9.42
C SER A 207 -2.00 8.37 -10.20
N CYS A 208 -2.52 9.57 -10.53
CA CYS A 208 -3.71 9.70 -11.36
C CYS A 208 -3.47 9.17 -12.77
N ARG A 209 -2.33 9.52 -13.39
CA ARG A 209 -1.98 9.09 -14.75
C ARG A 209 -1.81 7.57 -14.83
N LEU A 210 -1.11 6.97 -13.85
CA LEU A 210 -0.93 5.53 -13.78
C LEU A 210 -2.24 4.78 -13.53
N ARG A 211 -3.11 5.33 -12.67
CA ARG A 211 -4.44 4.78 -12.42
C ARG A 211 -5.28 4.81 -13.70
N ALA A 212 -5.40 5.95 -14.35
CA ALA A 212 -6.15 6.11 -15.60
C ALA A 212 -5.63 5.18 -16.70
N LYS A 213 -4.29 5.05 -16.83
CA LYS A 213 -3.67 4.07 -17.74
C LYS A 213 -4.11 2.65 -17.41
N GLY A 214 -4.04 2.25 -16.14
CA GLY A 214 -4.39 0.90 -15.71
C GLY A 214 -5.83 0.52 -16.05
N PHE A 215 -6.78 1.41 -15.77
CA PHE A 215 -8.21 1.20 -16.10
C PHE A 215 -8.44 1.14 -17.61
N ARG A 216 -7.88 2.07 -18.39
CA ARG A 216 -7.97 2.06 -19.85
C ARG A 216 -7.41 0.77 -20.46
N GLU A 217 -6.22 0.34 -20.04
CA GLU A 217 -5.59 -0.89 -20.53
C GLU A 217 -6.32 -2.17 -20.08
N ALA A 218 -7.03 -2.10 -18.97
CA ALA A 218 -7.89 -3.19 -18.50
C ALA A 218 -9.26 -3.23 -19.19
N GLY A 219 -9.57 -2.28 -20.08
CA GLY A 219 -10.89 -2.18 -20.70
C GLY A 219 -12.01 -1.94 -19.68
N ALA A 220 -11.75 -1.14 -18.67
CA ALA A 220 -12.68 -0.87 -17.58
C ALA A 220 -12.80 0.63 -17.31
N GLU A 221 -13.99 1.09 -16.93
CA GLU A 221 -14.20 2.42 -16.41
C GLU A 221 -13.68 2.53 -14.96
N ASP A 222 -13.14 3.71 -14.62
CA ASP A 222 -12.71 3.98 -13.26
C ASP A 222 -13.88 4.53 -12.43
N PRO A 223 -14.41 3.77 -11.46
CA PRO A 223 -15.58 4.17 -10.69
C PRO A 223 -15.31 5.27 -9.66
N ALA A 224 -14.08 5.75 -9.53
CA ALA A 224 -13.71 6.84 -8.62
C ALA A 224 -13.49 8.19 -9.35
N LEU A 225 -13.79 8.28 -10.66
CA LEU A 225 -13.68 9.49 -11.48
C LEU A 225 -15.04 10.07 -11.82
#